data_30e7e4a89f9d6db4dbb41541c5844b5e
#
_entry.id   30e7e4a89f9d6db4dbb41541c5844b5e
#
_cell.length_a   1.000
_cell.length_b   1.000
_cell.length_c   1.000
_cell.angle_alpha   90.00
_cell.angle_beta   90.00
_cell.angle_gamma   90.00
#
_symmetry.space_group_name_H-M   'P 1'
#
loop_
_entity.id
_entity.type
_entity.pdbx_description
1 polymer ?
#
loop_
_entity_poly.entity_id
_entity_poly.type
_entity_poly.pdbx_seq_one_letter_code
_entity_poly.pdbx_strand_id
1 'polypeptide(L)'
;MFTRVLLGVGMAMELPVGQSLVCEYIPAKKRGTYVALLEGAWPLGFIAAGVLAHFILPVWGWRGAFIAEAIPALIVLIIRRIVPESPRWLYESGRVEEAEAVMTRIESKVKAELNTDELPTPKPEPEQGNSIPNKERSHPFIELFKGEYRKRTIMVWTLWFFALLGYYGLTTWLGALLESKGFTMAKSTNYITLISLAGIPGFITAAFLVESWGRKPMMITTLLG
;
A
#
# COMPACT_ATOMS: atom_id res chain seq x y z
N MET A 1 -11.54 21.43 10.04
CA MET A 1 -11.24 21.16 8.61
C MET A 1 -9.76 20.96 8.35
N PHE A 2 -8.88 21.84 8.75
CA PHE A 2 -7.43 21.77 8.50
C PHE A 2 -6.78 20.44 8.92
N THR A 3 -7.08 19.94 10.12
CA THR A 3 -6.57 18.65 10.62
C THR A 3 -6.97 17.45 9.76
N ARG A 4 -8.17 17.48 9.15
CA ARG A 4 -8.61 16.42 8.23
C ARG A 4 -7.89 16.46 6.90
N VAL A 5 -7.51 17.64 6.43
CA VAL A 5 -6.68 17.79 5.22
C VAL A 5 -5.30 17.21 5.47
N LEU A 6 -4.67 17.54 6.62
CA LEU A 6 -3.37 16.97 7.00
C LEU A 6 -3.42 15.45 7.13
N LEU A 7 -4.48 14.91 7.72
CA LEU A 7 -4.70 13.46 7.80
C LEU A 7 -4.76 12.84 6.41
N GLY A 8 -5.56 13.42 5.50
CA GLY A 8 -5.69 12.93 4.13
C GLY A 8 -4.37 12.94 3.36
N VAL A 9 -3.57 13.99 3.52
CA VAL A 9 -2.22 14.07 2.91
C VAL A 9 -1.31 12.97 3.47
N GLY A 10 -1.29 12.78 4.80
CA GLY A 10 -0.49 11.72 5.43
C GLY A 10 -0.86 10.32 4.92
N MET A 11 -2.15 10.00 4.90
CA MET A 11 -2.64 8.70 4.38
C MET A 11 -2.33 8.49 2.90
N ALA A 12 -2.45 9.54 2.08
CA ALA A 12 -2.17 9.43 0.66
C ALA A 12 -0.69 9.20 0.34
N MET A 13 0.22 9.65 1.20
CA MET A 13 1.67 9.46 1.03
C MET A 13 2.14 8.07 1.44
N GLU A 14 1.47 7.41 2.38
CA GLU A 14 1.91 6.14 2.95
C GLU A 14 1.87 5.00 1.94
N LEU A 15 0.77 4.85 1.21
CA LEU A 15 0.54 3.75 0.26
C LEU A 15 1.61 3.66 -0.83
N PRO A 16 1.93 4.72 -1.58
CA PRO A 16 2.95 4.66 -2.64
C PRO A 16 4.33 4.31 -2.10
N VAL A 17 4.67 4.81 -0.92
CA VAL A 17 5.98 4.55 -0.28
C VAL A 17 6.07 3.08 0.12
N GLY A 18 5.05 2.54 0.78
CA GLY A 18 5.01 1.12 1.17
C GLY A 18 5.05 0.19 -0.04
N GLN A 19 4.28 0.47 -1.08
CA GLN A 19 4.28 -0.31 -2.32
C GLN A 19 5.62 -0.26 -3.05
N SER A 20 6.25 0.91 -3.14
CA SER A 20 7.56 1.08 -3.76
C SER A 20 8.61 0.24 -3.04
N LEU A 21 8.69 0.36 -1.72
CA LEU A 21 9.63 -0.39 -0.90
C LEU A 21 9.44 -1.91 -1.06
N VAL A 22 8.20 -2.39 -0.95
CA VAL A 22 7.89 -3.81 -1.15
C VAL A 22 8.31 -4.28 -2.54
N CYS A 23 8.06 -3.47 -3.59
CA CYS A 23 8.44 -3.82 -4.97
C CYS A 23 9.95 -3.89 -5.21
N GLU A 24 10.76 -3.25 -4.41
CA GLU A 24 12.22 -3.31 -4.51
C GLU A 24 12.80 -4.60 -3.91
N TYR A 25 12.23 -5.07 -2.79
CA TYR A 25 12.73 -6.26 -2.10
C TYR A 25 12.19 -7.59 -2.64
N ILE A 26 11.14 -7.56 -3.46
CA ILE A 26 10.47 -8.78 -3.92
C ILE A 26 10.77 -9.07 -5.38
N PRO A 27 11.05 -10.36 -5.73
CA PRO A 27 11.27 -10.79 -7.11
C PRO A 27 10.09 -10.41 -8.01
N ALA A 28 10.39 -9.96 -9.23
CA ALA A 28 9.41 -9.48 -10.20
C ALA A 28 8.26 -10.47 -10.44
N LYS A 29 8.54 -11.78 -10.40
CA LYS A 29 7.56 -12.85 -10.63
C LYS A 29 6.44 -12.91 -9.57
N LYS A 30 6.74 -12.55 -8.31
CA LYS A 30 5.78 -12.61 -7.18
C LYS A 30 5.31 -11.24 -6.71
N ARG A 31 5.70 -10.18 -7.40
CA ARG A 31 5.44 -8.80 -6.98
C ARG A 31 3.95 -8.51 -6.86
N GLY A 32 3.12 -9.04 -7.78
CA GLY A 32 1.67 -8.87 -7.74
C GLY A 32 1.03 -9.45 -6.48
N THR A 33 1.39 -10.67 -6.11
CA THR A 33 0.91 -11.35 -4.90
C THR A 33 1.23 -10.56 -3.63
N TYR A 34 2.48 -10.12 -3.49
CA TYR A 34 2.89 -9.42 -2.27
C TYR A 34 2.29 -8.01 -2.16
N VAL A 35 2.11 -7.30 -3.27
CA VAL A 35 1.38 -6.02 -3.27
C VAL A 35 -0.08 -6.24 -2.90
N ALA A 36 -0.74 -7.28 -3.43
CA ALA A 36 -2.11 -7.61 -3.05
C ALA A 36 -2.24 -8.00 -1.56
N LEU A 37 -1.25 -8.72 -1.01
CA LEU A 37 -1.21 -9.02 0.43
C LEU A 37 -0.99 -7.77 1.28
N LEU A 38 -0.16 -6.83 0.83
CA LEU A 38 0.02 -5.54 1.49
C LEU A 38 -1.30 -4.77 1.56
N GLU A 39 -2.03 -4.70 0.44
CA GLU A 39 -3.36 -4.08 0.40
C GLU A 39 -4.37 -4.80 1.30
N GLY A 40 -4.23 -6.11 1.49
CA GLY A 40 -5.02 -6.90 2.43
C GLY A 40 -4.88 -6.49 3.90
N ALA A 41 -3.85 -5.73 4.27
CA ALA A 41 -3.74 -5.13 5.59
C ALA A 41 -4.82 -4.06 5.87
N TRP A 42 -5.37 -3.44 4.83
CA TRP A 42 -6.41 -2.41 4.96
C TRP A 42 -7.69 -2.92 5.66
N PRO A 43 -8.39 -3.97 5.18
CA PRO A 43 -9.56 -4.48 5.88
C PRO A 43 -9.24 -4.97 7.30
N LEU A 44 -8.04 -5.49 7.54
CA LEU A 44 -7.60 -5.84 8.90
C LEU A 44 -7.54 -4.61 9.81
N GLY A 45 -7.00 -3.50 9.30
CA GLY A 45 -7.00 -2.22 10.01
C GLY A 45 -8.40 -1.72 10.34
N PHE A 46 -9.34 -1.80 9.39
CA PHE A 46 -10.75 -1.45 9.63
C PHE A 46 -11.41 -2.30 10.71
N ILE A 47 -11.16 -3.61 10.69
CA ILE A 47 -11.69 -4.52 11.70
C ILE A 47 -11.10 -4.19 13.07
N ALA A 48 -9.78 -3.99 13.15
CA ALA A 48 -9.11 -3.62 14.39
C ALA A 48 -9.64 -2.29 14.96
N ALA A 49 -9.82 -1.28 14.11
CA ALA A 49 -10.41 0.00 14.50
C ALA A 49 -11.85 -0.16 14.99
N GLY A 50 -12.67 -0.96 14.31
CA GLY A 50 -14.04 -1.28 14.73
C GLY A 50 -14.11 -1.98 16.08
N VAL A 51 -13.23 -2.96 16.30
CA VAL A 51 -13.12 -3.68 17.58
C VAL A 51 -12.67 -2.73 18.70
N LEU A 52 -11.62 -1.93 18.46
CA LEU A 52 -11.16 -0.91 19.43
C LEU A 52 -12.28 0.08 19.76
N ALA A 53 -12.97 0.58 18.75
CA ALA A 53 -14.09 1.50 18.95
C ALA A 53 -15.20 0.86 19.81
N HIS A 54 -15.54 -0.40 19.56
CA HIS A 54 -16.57 -1.10 20.33
C HIS A 54 -16.27 -1.16 21.83
N PHE A 55 -15.03 -1.42 22.22
CA PHE A 55 -14.64 -1.52 23.61
C PHE A 55 -14.33 -0.16 24.26
N ILE A 56 -13.80 0.78 23.52
CA ILE A 56 -13.27 2.03 24.07
C ILE A 56 -14.33 3.15 24.11
N LEU A 57 -15.18 3.24 23.08
CA LEU A 57 -16.21 4.30 23.01
C LEU A 57 -17.14 4.35 24.23
N PRO A 58 -17.64 3.22 24.78
CA PRO A 58 -18.54 3.24 25.92
C PRO A 58 -17.88 3.76 27.21
N VAL A 59 -16.56 3.54 27.35
CA VAL A 59 -15.83 3.83 28.59
C VAL A 59 -15.13 5.18 28.55
N TRP A 60 -14.40 5.45 27.46
CA TRP A 60 -13.52 6.63 27.34
C TRP A 60 -13.99 7.63 26.27
N GLY A 61 -15.12 7.35 25.65
CA GLY A 61 -15.68 8.18 24.60
C GLY A 61 -14.78 8.29 23.36
N TRP A 62 -15.14 9.18 22.43
CA TRP A 62 -14.44 9.34 21.16
C TRP A 62 -12.97 9.80 21.30
N ARG A 63 -12.65 10.58 22.35
CA ARG A 63 -11.25 11.01 22.60
C ARG A 63 -10.35 9.84 22.97
N GLY A 64 -10.86 8.92 23.79
CA GLY A 64 -10.15 7.69 24.15
C GLY A 64 -9.91 6.79 22.93
N ALA A 65 -10.88 6.67 22.04
CA ALA A 65 -10.73 5.92 20.80
C ALA A 65 -9.60 6.48 19.92
N PHE A 66 -9.53 7.80 19.70
CA PHE A 66 -8.44 8.42 18.94
C PHE A 66 -7.06 8.23 19.58
N ILE A 67 -6.98 8.30 20.90
CA ILE A 67 -5.71 8.04 21.62
C ILE A 67 -5.27 6.59 21.44
N ALA A 68 -6.20 5.65 21.57
CA ALA A 68 -5.90 4.23 21.38
C ALA A 68 -5.46 3.91 19.94
N GLU A 69 -6.09 4.51 18.93
CA GLU A 69 -5.71 4.37 17.53
C GLU A 69 -4.36 5.02 17.20
N ALA A 70 -3.92 6.00 18.00
CA ALA A 70 -2.60 6.61 17.83
C ALA A 70 -1.46 5.71 18.34
N ILE A 71 -1.73 4.76 19.25
CA ILE A 71 -0.71 3.86 19.81
C ILE A 71 0.01 3.03 18.72
N PRO A 72 -0.68 2.38 17.77
CA PRO A 72 -0.03 1.68 16.68
C PRO A 72 0.89 2.57 15.83
N ALA A 73 0.60 3.86 15.70
CA ALA A 73 1.46 4.78 14.98
C ALA A 73 2.86 4.92 15.61
N LEU A 74 2.98 4.69 16.92
CA LEU A 74 4.29 4.66 17.61
C LEU A 74 5.17 3.50 17.15
N ILE A 75 4.57 2.41 16.63
CA ILE A 75 5.30 1.28 16.05
C ILE A 75 6.15 1.74 14.86
N VAL A 76 5.70 2.76 14.13
CA VAL A 76 6.46 3.35 13.02
C VAL A 76 7.85 3.81 13.46
N LEU A 77 8.00 4.32 14.70
CA LEU A 77 9.30 4.72 15.25
C LEU A 77 10.25 3.52 15.39
N ILE A 78 9.70 2.35 15.70
CA ILE A 78 10.45 1.09 15.82
C ILE A 78 10.79 0.57 14.42
N ILE A 79 9.83 0.55 13.52
CA ILE A 79 9.99 0.09 12.13
C ILE A 79 11.08 0.90 11.43
N ARG A 80 11.10 2.22 11.60
CA ARG A 80 12.11 3.12 11.03
C ARG A 80 13.55 2.74 11.41
N ARG A 81 13.76 2.09 12.55
CA ARG A 81 15.09 1.64 12.99
C ARG A 81 15.46 0.26 12.44
N ILE A 82 14.47 -0.55 12.09
CA ILE A 82 14.65 -1.95 11.68
C ILE A 82 14.75 -2.06 10.16
N VAL A 83 13.92 -1.32 9.45
CA VAL A 83 13.85 -1.36 7.97
C VAL A 83 14.96 -0.46 7.41
N PRO A 84 15.89 -1.01 6.64
CA PRO A 84 16.91 -0.20 5.96
C PRO A 84 16.27 0.64 4.86
N GLU A 85 16.94 1.73 4.51
CA GLU A 85 16.53 2.58 3.38
C GLU A 85 16.66 1.83 2.06
N SER A 86 15.90 2.26 1.06
CA SER A 86 15.97 1.70 -0.29
C SER A 86 17.39 1.79 -0.88
N PRO A 87 18.03 0.66 -1.24
CA PRO A 87 19.36 0.70 -1.87
C PRO A 87 19.37 1.49 -3.17
N ARG A 88 18.28 1.40 -3.93
CA ARG A 88 18.13 2.14 -5.19
C ARG A 88 18.07 3.64 -4.96
N TRP A 89 17.29 4.09 -3.98
CA TRP A 89 17.19 5.49 -3.62
C TRP A 89 18.52 6.05 -3.11
N LEU A 90 19.22 5.27 -2.27
CA LEU A 90 20.57 5.65 -1.78
C LEU A 90 21.53 5.83 -2.94
N TYR A 91 21.56 4.91 -3.90
CA TYR A 91 22.40 4.99 -5.08
C TYR A 91 22.07 6.22 -5.95
N GLU A 92 20.79 6.45 -6.25
CA GLU A 92 20.33 7.61 -7.04
C GLU A 92 20.57 8.95 -6.31
N SER A 93 20.65 8.94 -4.98
CA SER A 93 20.96 10.11 -4.14
C SER A 93 22.46 10.36 -3.99
N GLY A 94 23.32 9.55 -4.62
CA GLY A 94 24.77 9.67 -4.54
C GLY A 94 25.40 9.08 -3.27
N ARG A 95 24.62 8.41 -2.41
CA ARG A 95 25.06 7.75 -1.17
C ARG A 95 25.44 6.29 -1.45
N VAL A 96 26.43 6.12 -2.35
CA VAL A 96 26.79 4.80 -2.91
C VAL A 96 27.31 3.85 -1.83
N GLU A 97 28.15 4.31 -0.92
CA GLU A 97 28.71 3.48 0.16
C GLU A 97 27.62 2.89 1.07
N GLU A 98 26.60 3.68 1.37
CA GLU A 98 25.47 3.21 2.19
C GLU A 98 24.58 2.23 1.40
N ALA A 99 24.40 2.44 0.10
CA ALA A 99 23.68 1.52 -0.76
C ALA A 99 24.38 0.15 -0.80
N GLU A 100 25.71 0.12 -0.97
CA GLU A 100 26.50 -1.10 -0.94
C GLU A 100 26.47 -1.79 0.42
N ALA A 101 26.51 -1.05 1.51
CA ALA A 101 26.39 -1.61 2.86
C ALA A 101 25.03 -2.29 3.09
N VAL A 102 23.95 -1.69 2.61
CA VAL A 102 22.60 -2.28 2.68
C VAL A 102 22.53 -3.55 1.81
N MET A 103 23.05 -3.52 0.58
CA MET A 103 23.08 -4.67 -0.32
C MET A 103 23.88 -5.82 0.29
N THR A 104 25.08 -5.58 0.80
CA THR A 104 25.93 -6.58 1.46
C THR A 104 25.20 -7.22 2.65
N ARG A 105 24.47 -6.42 3.43
CA ARG A 105 23.65 -6.92 4.55
C ARG A 105 22.52 -7.82 4.07
N ILE A 106 21.86 -7.49 2.96
CA ILE A 106 20.80 -8.32 2.38
C ILE A 106 21.38 -9.62 1.85
N GLU A 107 22.46 -9.54 1.07
CA GLU A 107 23.14 -10.71 0.49
C GLU A 107 23.65 -11.66 1.57
N SER A 108 24.22 -11.14 2.65
CA SER A 108 24.70 -11.98 3.77
C SER A 108 23.55 -12.72 4.46
N LYS A 109 22.39 -12.09 4.64
CA LYS A 109 21.20 -12.74 5.18
C LYS A 109 20.68 -13.83 4.24
N VAL A 110 20.60 -13.53 2.94
CA VAL A 110 20.13 -14.50 1.93
C VAL A 110 21.08 -15.70 1.84
N LYS A 111 22.39 -15.46 1.87
CA LYS A 111 23.38 -16.54 1.92
C LYS A 111 23.21 -17.43 3.15
N ALA A 112 22.98 -16.82 4.32
CA ALA A 112 22.77 -17.56 5.54
C ALA A 112 21.47 -18.39 5.53
N GLU A 113 20.38 -17.85 4.95
CA GLU A 113 19.09 -18.57 4.84
C GLU A 113 19.14 -19.70 3.82
N LEU A 114 19.84 -19.50 2.69
CA LEU A 114 19.98 -20.52 1.65
C LEU A 114 21.09 -21.53 1.94
N ASN A 115 21.87 -21.31 2.98
CA ASN A 115 23.01 -22.14 3.34
C ASN A 115 24.01 -22.30 2.19
N THR A 116 24.25 -21.24 1.41
CA THR A 116 25.14 -21.20 0.25
C THR A 116 26.12 -20.04 0.37
N ASP A 117 27.36 -20.25 -0.04
CA ASP A 117 28.37 -19.21 -0.08
C ASP A 117 28.27 -18.36 -1.36
N GLU A 118 27.67 -18.90 -2.42
CA GLU A 118 27.52 -18.22 -3.69
C GLU A 118 26.06 -17.92 -4.00
N LEU A 119 25.77 -16.66 -4.32
CA LEU A 119 24.48 -16.27 -4.85
C LEU A 119 24.47 -16.49 -6.37
N PRO A 120 23.33 -16.90 -6.97
CA PRO A 120 23.21 -17.02 -8.41
C PRO A 120 23.51 -15.65 -9.05
N THR A 121 24.40 -15.65 -10.04
CA THR A 121 24.70 -14.44 -10.82
C THR A 121 23.42 -13.87 -11.39
N PRO A 122 23.16 -12.56 -11.19
CA PRO A 122 21.98 -11.94 -11.74
C PRO A 122 21.97 -12.13 -13.25
N LYS A 123 20.85 -12.62 -13.78
CA LYS A 123 20.66 -12.67 -15.23
C LYS A 123 20.82 -11.24 -15.74
N PRO A 124 21.64 -11.02 -16.79
CA PRO A 124 21.73 -9.71 -17.39
C PRO A 124 20.30 -9.29 -17.76
N GLU A 125 19.80 -8.25 -17.10
CA GLU A 125 18.59 -7.62 -17.58
C GLU A 125 18.86 -7.20 -19.03
N PRO A 126 17.93 -7.46 -19.96
CA PRO A 126 18.06 -6.93 -21.31
C PRO A 126 18.36 -5.43 -21.15
N GLU A 127 19.44 -4.98 -21.73
CA GLU A 127 19.92 -3.60 -21.66
C GLU A 127 18.77 -2.65 -21.99
N GLN A 128 17.97 -2.36 -21.00
CA GLN A 128 17.12 -1.18 -21.03
C GLN A 128 18.11 -0.02 -20.91
N GLY A 129 18.56 0.39 -22.11
CA GLY A 129 19.52 1.41 -22.40
C GLY A 129 20.22 1.96 -21.18
N ASN A 130 21.50 1.59 -21.02
CA ASN A 130 22.44 2.21 -20.10
C ASN A 130 22.62 3.69 -20.44
N SER A 131 21.55 4.41 -20.33
CA SER A 131 21.58 5.81 -20.09
C SER A 131 21.37 5.97 -18.59
N ILE A 132 22.49 5.95 -17.83
CA ILE A 132 22.56 6.95 -16.75
C ILE A 132 22.35 8.25 -17.53
N PRO A 133 21.17 8.81 -17.59
CA PRO A 133 21.08 10.14 -18.13
C PRO A 133 21.72 10.99 -17.03
N ASN A 134 22.89 11.49 -17.31
CA ASN A 134 23.28 12.78 -16.80
C ASN A 134 22.32 13.81 -17.41
N LYS A 135 21.03 13.52 -17.29
CA LYS A 135 19.92 14.36 -17.66
C LYS A 135 19.69 15.24 -16.46
N GLU A 136 20.10 16.50 -16.61
CA GLU A 136 19.56 17.63 -15.87
C GLU A 136 18.21 17.22 -15.30
N ARG A 137 18.05 17.30 -13.96
CA ARG A 137 16.87 16.87 -13.22
C ARG A 137 15.62 17.46 -13.87
N SER A 138 15.11 16.81 -14.91
CA SER A 138 13.81 17.13 -15.46
C SER A 138 12.84 16.80 -14.33
N HIS A 139 11.96 17.74 -14.01
CA HIS A 139 11.00 17.59 -12.92
C HIS A 139 10.19 16.33 -13.18
N PRO A 140 10.35 15.25 -12.38
CA PRO A 140 9.75 13.93 -12.66
C PRO A 140 8.23 14.02 -12.79
N PHE A 141 7.61 14.98 -12.11
CA PHE A 141 6.17 15.23 -12.19
C PHE A 141 5.73 15.70 -13.58
N ILE A 142 6.52 16.57 -14.25
CA ILE A 142 6.19 17.06 -15.60
C ILE A 142 6.36 15.96 -16.64
N GLU A 143 7.27 15.02 -16.41
CA GLU A 143 7.53 13.90 -17.31
C GLU A 143 6.35 12.93 -17.39
N LEU A 144 5.59 12.78 -16.31
CA LEU A 144 4.34 11.98 -16.29
C LEU A 144 3.28 12.48 -17.28
N PHE A 145 3.30 13.77 -17.63
CA PHE A 145 2.34 14.39 -18.56
C PHE A 145 2.88 14.57 -19.96
N LYS A 146 4.10 14.05 -20.25
CA LYS A 146 4.72 14.13 -21.58
C LYS A 146 4.72 12.76 -22.29
N GLY A 147 4.66 12.80 -23.60
CA GLY A 147 4.84 11.65 -24.47
C GLY A 147 3.89 10.48 -24.19
N GLU A 148 4.45 9.29 -24.15
CA GLU A 148 3.73 8.03 -23.96
C GLU A 148 3.14 7.87 -22.55
N TYR A 149 3.79 8.46 -21.53
CA TYR A 149 3.33 8.38 -20.14
C TYR A 149 2.02 9.13 -19.91
N ARG A 150 1.72 10.19 -20.69
CA ARG A 150 0.51 11.01 -20.53
C ARG A 150 -0.77 10.20 -20.57
N LYS A 151 -0.92 9.33 -21.58
CA LYS A 151 -2.13 8.49 -21.71
C LYS A 151 -2.28 7.53 -20.55
N ARG A 152 -1.17 6.90 -20.13
CA ARG A 152 -1.15 5.95 -19.00
C ARG A 152 -1.48 6.67 -17.70
N THR A 153 -0.90 7.84 -17.46
CA THR A 153 -1.15 8.65 -16.25
C THR A 153 -2.61 9.05 -16.15
N ILE A 154 -3.18 9.62 -17.21
CA ILE A 154 -4.59 10.03 -17.21
C ILE A 154 -5.51 8.82 -17.00
N MET A 155 -5.25 7.69 -17.67
CA MET A 155 -6.04 6.48 -17.52
C MET A 155 -6.01 5.96 -16.07
N VAL A 156 -4.84 5.87 -15.46
CA VAL A 156 -4.69 5.38 -14.09
C VAL A 156 -5.33 6.34 -13.10
N TRP A 157 -5.15 7.64 -13.26
CA TRP A 157 -5.77 8.64 -12.38
C TRP A 157 -7.30 8.61 -12.47
N THR A 158 -7.84 8.52 -13.69
CA THR A 158 -9.29 8.41 -13.90
C THR A 158 -9.84 7.14 -13.24
N LEU A 159 -9.17 6.01 -13.43
CA LEU A 159 -9.55 4.74 -12.84
C LEU A 159 -9.57 4.82 -11.31
N TRP A 160 -8.50 5.30 -10.69
CA TRP A 160 -8.40 5.45 -9.25
C TRP A 160 -9.42 6.45 -8.69
N PHE A 161 -9.64 7.57 -9.40
CA PHE A 161 -10.64 8.55 -9.00
C PHE A 161 -12.04 7.93 -8.88
N PHE A 162 -12.49 7.22 -9.92
CA PHE A 162 -13.83 6.60 -9.90
C PHE A 162 -13.91 5.41 -8.95
N ALA A 163 -12.88 4.59 -8.84
CA ALA A 163 -12.83 3.49 -7.88
C ALA A 163 -12.93 3.99 -6.42
N LEU A 164 -12.15 5.01 -6.07
CA LEU A 164 -12.19 5.60 -4.73
C LEU A 164 -13.48 6.38 -4.48
N LEU A 165 -14.01 7.08 -5.48
CA LEU A 165 -15.30 7.75 -5.37
C LEU A 165 -16.43 6.75 -5.04
N GLY A 166 -16.46 5.61 -5.72
CA GLY A 166 -17.43 4.55 -5.44
C GLY A 166 -17.22 3.95 -4.04
N TYR A 167 -16.02 3.55 -3.73
CA TYR A 167 -15.69 2.92 -2.45
C TYR A 167 -15.96 3.85 -1.25
N TYR A 168 -15.39 5.03 -1.24
CA TYR A 168 -15.58 5.98 -0.13
C TYR A 168 -16.97 6.59 -0.10
N GLY A 169 -17.60 6.80 -1.27
CA GLY A 169 -18.97 7.26 -1.36
C GLY A 169 -19.93 6.29 -0.66
N LEU A 170 -19.78 4.99 -0.90
CA LEU A 170 -20.61 3.98 -0.25
C LEU A 170 -20.23 3.78 1.22
N THR A 171 -18.96 3.55 1.53
CA THR A 171 -18.56 3.20 2.90
C THR A 171 -18.73 4.33 3.89
N THR A 172 -18.46 5.58 3.50
CA THR A 172 -18.60 6.74 4.39
C THR A 172 -20.06 7.03 4.73
N TRP A 173 -20.97 6.88 3.77
CA TRP A 173 -22.38 7.17 3.96
C TRP A 173 -23.21 5.98 4.40
N LEU A 174 -22.68 4.76 4.33
CA LEU A 174 -23.40 3.53 4.65
C LEU A 174 -23.97 3.55 6.08
N GLY A 175 -23.19 4.00 7.06
CA GLY A 175 -23.64 4.13 8.45
C GLY A 175 -24.86 5.05 8.56
N ALA A 176 -24.75 6.25 8.01
CA ALA A 176 -25.83 7.24 8.02
C ALA A 176 -27.08 6.76 7.24
N LEU A 177 -26.87 6.07 6.13
CA LEU A 177 -27.96 5.47 5.35
C LEU A 177 -28.69 4.37 6.13
N LEU A 178 -27.96 3.51 6.83
CA LEU A 178 -28.57 2.47 7.67
C LEU A 178 -29.35 3.10 8.84
N GLU A 179 -28.82 4.13 9.49
CA GLU A 179 -29.50 4.86 10.55
C GLU A 179 -30.77 5.53 10.03
N SER A 180 -30.75 6.14 8.85
CA SER A 180 -31.94 6.72 8.22
C SER A 180 -33.02 5.71 7.89
N LYS A 181 -32.67 4.43 7.73
CA LYS A 181 -33.59 3.28 7.54
C LYS A 181 -34.05 2.66 8.86
N GLY A 182 -33.72 3.26 10.02
CA GLY A 182 -34.17 2.82 11.33
C GLY A 182 -33.26 1.80 12.02
N PHE A 183 -32.07 1.54 11.50
CA PHE A 183 -31.09 0.72 12.19
C PHE A 183 -30.43 1.49 13.33
N THR A 184 -30.17 0.82 14.45
CA THR A 184 -29.40 1.42 15.53
C THR A 184 -27.94 1.59 15.15
N MET A 185 -27.25 2.58 15.71
CA MET A 185 -25.83 2.84 15.48
C MET A 185 -24.96 1.58 15.70
N ALA A 186 -25.26 0.81 16.74
CA ALA A 186 -24.56 -0.46 17.02
C ALA A 186 -24.75 -1.50 15.90
N LYS A 187 -25.97 -1.65 15.37
CA LYS A 187 -26.23 -2.56 14.24
C LYS A 187 -25.53 -2.06 12.98
N SER A 188 -25.55 -0.77 12.70
CA SER A 188 -24.85 -0.16 11.55
C SER A 188 -23.36 -0.42 11.59
N THR A 189 -22.72 -0.27 12.74
CA THR A 189 -21.29 -0.56 12.95
C THR A 189 -21.00 -2.05 12.72
N ASN A 190 -21.84 -2.95 13.22
CA ASN A 190 -21.66 -4.39 13.03
C ASN A 190 -21.76 -4.79 11.55
N TYR A 191 -22.69 -4.21 10.78
CA TYR A 191 -22.78 -4.44 9.33
C TYR A 191 -21.52 -3.95 8.59
N ILE A 192 -21.02 -2.78 8.92
CA ILE A 192 -19.77 -2.26 8.33
C ILE A 192 -18.60 -3.20 8.63
N THR A 193 -18.50 -3.69 9.85
CA THR A 193 -17.46 -4.66 10.26
C THR A 193 -17.59 -5.97 9.49
N LEU A 194 -18.79 -6.50 9.32
CA LEU A 194 -19.03 -7.72 8.53
C LEU A 194 -18.66 -7.55 7.05
N ILE A 195 -19.00 -6.40 6.46
CA ILE A 195 -18.61 -6.08 5.07
C ILE A 195 -17.09 -6.01 4.95
N SER A 196 -16.41 -5.40 5.91
CA SER A 196 -14.95 -5.34 5.94
C SER A 196 -14.31 -6.73 6.08
N LEU A 197 -14.94 -7.61 6.87
CA LEU A 197 -14.50 -9.01 7.02
C LEU A 197 -14.59 -9.77 5.69
N ALA A 198 -15.65 -9.55 4.91
CA ALA A 198 -15.82 -10.14 3.58
C ALA A 198 -14.76 -9.66 2.58
N GLY A 199 -14.13 -8.52 2.82
CA GLY A 199 -12.99 -8.03 2.03
C GLY A 199 -11.75 -8.93 2.11
N ILE A 200 -11.50 -9.60 3.24
CA ILE A 200 -10.32 -10.44 3.44
C ILE A 200 -10.23 -11.57 2.40
N PRO A 201 -11.26 -12.44 2.23
CA PRO A 201 -11.21 -13.45 1.17
C PRO A 201 -11.11 -12.83 -0.23
N GLY A 202 -11.66 -11.66 -0.45
CA GLY A 202 -11.50 -10.91 -1.70
C GLY A 202 -10.04 -10.59 -2.01
N PHE A 203 -9.29 -10.04 -1.06
CA PHE A 203 -7.86 -9.74 -1.24
C PHE A 203 -7.01 -10.99 -1.40
N ILE A 204 -7.29 -12.06 -0.66
CA ILE A 204 -6.61 -13.36 -0.80
C ILE A 204 -6.84 -13.92 -2.20
N THR A 205 -8.10 -13.91 -2.66
CA THR A 205 -8.45 -14.37 -4.01
C THR A 205 -7.76 -13.53 -5.07
N ALA A 206 -7.72 -12.20 -4.90
CA ALA A 206 -7.02 -11.30 -5.80
C ALA A 206 -5.53 -11.59 -5.88
N ALA A 207 -4.87 -11.88 -4.75
CA ALA A 207 -3.45 -12.21 -4.68
C ALA A 207 -3.10 -13.45 -5.52
N PHE A 208 -3.96 -14.46 -5.54
CA PHE A 208 -3.77 -15.67 -6.35
C PHE A 208 -4.16 -15.47 -7.82
N LEU A 209 -5.29 -14.80 -8.08
CA LEU A 209 -5.80 -14.65 -9.43
C LEU A 209 -5.00 -13.65 -10.27
N VAL A 210 -4.39 -12.63 -9.67
CA VAL A 210 -3.62 -11.61 -10.40
C VAL A 210 -2.43 -12.21 -11.17
N GLU A 211 -1.86 -13.29 -10.68
CA GLU A 211 -0.75 -13.98 -11.36
C GLU A 211 -1.22 -15.03 -12.36
N SER A 212 -2.36 -15.68 -12.09
CA SER A 212 -2.88 -16.75 -12.97
C SER A 212 -3.69 -16.21 -14.15
N TRP A 213 -4.55 -15.23 -13.93
CA TRP A 213 -5.41 -14.63 -14.96
C TRP A 213 -4.76 -13.44 -15.66
N GLY A 214 -3.79 -12.81 -14.99
CA GLY A 214 -3.20 -11.56 -15.42
C GLY A 214 -3.96 -10.32 -14.90
N ARG A 215 -3.24 -9.20 -14.92
CA ARG A 215 -3.70 -7.93 -14.28
C ARG A 215 -4.93 -7.32 -14.96
N LYS A 216 -5.01 -7.37 -16.30
CA LYS A 216 -6.09 -6.72 -17.05
C LYS A 216 -7.45 -7.44 -16.88
N PRO A 217 -7.58 -8.77 -17.08
CA PRO A 217 -8.84 -9.47 -16.83
C PRO A 217 -9.29 -9.34 -15.38
N MET A 218 -8.36 -9.48 -14.43
CA MET A 218 -8.66 -9.34 -13.01
C MET A 218 -9.26 -7.97 -12.68
N MET A 219 -8.66 -6.88 -13.18
CA MET A 219 -9.16 -5.54 -12.96
C MET A 219 -10.56 -5.34 -13.55
N ILE A 220 -10.83 -5.87 -14.75
CA ILE A 220 -12.15 -5.76 -15.38
C ILE A 220 -13.20 -6.51 -14.58
N THR A 221 -12.92 -7.74 -14.17
CA THR A 221 -13.90 -8.56 -13.40
C THR A 221 -14.20 -7.97 -12.04
N THR A 222 -13.21 -7.42 -11.33
CA THR A 222 -13.41 -6.81 -10.02
C THR A 222 -14.13 -5.45 -10.06
N LEU A 223 -14.08 -4.75 -11.19
CA LEU A 223 -14.82 -3.50 -11.38
C LEU A 223 -16.26 -3.70 -11.86
N LEU A 224 -16.58 -4.88 -12.42
CA LEU A 224 -17.93 -5.22 -12.88
C LEU A 224 -18.78 -5.91 -11.80
N GLY A 225 -18.18 -6.49 -10.77
CA GLY A 225 -18.85 -7.17 -9.66
C GLY A 225 -18.95 -6.34 -8.43
#